data_b7fc478480013910517b33e064098e7a
#
_entry.id   b7fc478480013910517b33e064098e7a
#
_cell.length_a   1.000
_cell.length_b   1.000
_cell.length_c   1.000
_cell.angle_alpha   90.00
_cell.angle_beta   90.00
_cell.angle_gamma   90.00
#
_symmetry.space_group_name_H-M   'P 1'
#
loop_
_entity.id
_entity.type
_entity.pdbx_description
1 polymer ?
#
loop_
_entity_poly.entity_id
_entity_poly.type
_entity_poly.pdbx_seq_one_letter_code
_entity_poly.pdbx_strand_id
1 'polypeptide(L)'
;VSAGRIAEVIKRVESELAEFWSSPDESRPEPAPKTRASTMNFVAVGSRAEVERLKEQAEELAETHAGRTLLITLDDRLDPLSVQADWSATCRRAGEVPICYDRVELTFGVAAAERVASVVSALTISDVAVIVELAPGAPNVLGDALAPICDRLVFDSAETCIERIAEVARGTKAPLADRAFVRTFSFRELVARFFDDMPEASRAIRRVEIARSAGAKPDPAALLLGWMGSRLGWTFESRGPAQPGGAGVVGRARAADGAPIEIALVDGPPAGEQAQRRIDGVRLFTSLRGEPLALGCVRLDKAPATARWTMEGARSADHLHPLGYRDETWVLTKTIDSLEGDRLLREAVLAAAAWSAL
;
A
#
# COMPACT_ATOMS: atom_id res chain seq x y z
N VAL A 1 17.86 -2.87 28.06
CA VAL A 1 17.01 -1.90 28.75
C VAL A 1 15.99 -2.68 29.52
N SER A 2 15.96 -2.46 30.85
CA SER A 2 14.90 -3.04 31.66
C SER A 2 13.55 -2.51 31.18
N ALA A 3 12.51 -3.35 31.31
CA ALA A 3 11.12 -2.94 31.01
C ALA A 3 10.76 -1.61 31.73
N GLY A 4 11.42 -1.28 32.82
CA GLY A 4 11.28 -0.01 33.56
C GLY A 4 11.60 1.23 32.75
N ARG A 5 12.67 1.24 31.94
CA ARG A 5 13.01 2.43 31.14
C ARG A 5 11.99 2.74 30.04
N ILE A 6 11.43 1.71 29.40
CA ILE A 6 10.37 1.91 28.38
C ILE A 6 9.12 2.45 29.03
N ALA A 7 8.70 1.90 30.17
CA ALA A 7 7.54 2.38 30.93
C ALA A 7 7.70 3.82 31.39
N GLU A 8 8.92 4.22 31.80
CA GLU A 8 9.22 5.63 32.16
C GLU A 8 9.08 6.58 30.98
N VAL A 9 9.58 6.17 29.79
CA VAL A 9 9.46 6.98 28.57
C VAL A 9 7.98 7.14 28.18
N ILE A 10 7.22 6.05 28.18
CA ILE A 10 5.78 6.08 27.86
C ILE A 10 5.05 6.99 28.85
N LYS A 11 5.25 6.79 30.17
CA LYS A 11 4.61 7.59 31.22
C LYS A 11 4.93 9.08 31.07
N ARG A 12 6.18 9.42 30.73
CA ARG A 12 6.57 10.81 30.49
C ARG A 12 5.77 11.40 29.32
N VAL A 13 5.76 10.73 28.16
CA VAL A 13 5.04 11.18 26.96
C VAL A 13 3.54 11.32 27.24
N GLU A 14 2.92 10.36 27.90
CA GLU A 14 1.51 10.41 28.28
C GLU A 14 1.20 11.60 29.22
N SER A 15 2.07 11.84 30.22
CA SER A 15 1.90 12.96 31.15
C SER A 15 2.02 14.31 30.43
N GLU A 16 3.04 14.47 29.59
CA GLU A 16 3.27 15.71 28.83
C GLU A 16 2.13 16.00 27.84
N LEU A 17 1.63 14.95 27.15
CA LEU A 17 0.47 15.07 26.28
C LEU A 17 -0.82 15.40 27.06
N ALA A 18 -1.05 14.77 28.22
CA ALA A 18 -2.20 15.06 29.06
C ALA A 18 -2.19 16.51 29.56
N GLU A 19 -1.02 17.00 29.99
CA GLU A 19 -0.83 18.40 30.38
C GLU A 19 -1.10 19.37 29.23
N PHE A 20 -0.56 19.08 28.04
CA PHE A 20 -0.82 19.89 26.83
C PHE A 20 -2.31 19.95 26.49
N TRP A 21 -3.03 18.82 26.53
CA TRP A 21 -4.45 18.78 26.18
C TRP A 21 -5.35 19.41 27.24
N SER A 22 -4.95 19.42 28.52
CA SER A 22 -5.68 20.08 29.61
C SER A 22 -5.41 21.55 29.70
N SER A 23 -4.31 22.07 29.10
CA SER A 23 -3.97 23.48 29.12
C SER A 23 -4.94 24.30 28.26
N PRO A 24 -5.27 25.56 28.68
CA PRO A 24 -6.15 26.43 27.91
C PRO A 24 -5.61 26.72 26.50
N ASP A 25 -6.52 26.91 25.57
CA ASP A 25 -6.22 27.41 24.23
C ASP A 25 -6.08 28.95 24.30
N GLU A 26 -4.85 29.42 24.38
CA GLU A 26 -4.51 30.86 24.47
C GLU A 26 -4.87 31.64 23.20
N SER A 27 -5.19 30.94 22.10
CA SER A 27 -5.63 31.58 20.83
C SER A 27 -7.09 32.07 20.87
N ARG A 28 -7.84 31.71 21.93
CA ARG A 28 -9.26 32.08 22.11
C ARG A 28 -9.43 33.30 23.04
N PRO A 29 -10.45 34.14 22.76
CA PRO A 29 -10.80 35.25 23.65
C PRO A 29 -11.19 34.81 25.06
N GLU A 30 -11.83 33.65 25.19
CA GLU A 30 -12.13 32.99 26.46
C GLU A 30 -11.32 31.70 26.57
N PRO A 31 -10.60 31.47 27.69
CA PRO A 31 -9.84 30.27 27.91
C PRO A 31 -10.75 29.04 27.85
N ALA A 32 -10.54 28.16 26.86
CA ALA A 32 -11.25 26.91 26.72
C ALA A 32 -10.25 25.78 26.49
N PRO A 33 -10.54 24.53 26.84
CA PRO A 33 -9.69 23.39 26.51
C PRO A 33 -9.47 23.29 25.00
N LYS A 34 -8.27 22.86 24.60
CA LYS A 34 -7.98 22.56 23.19
C LYS A 34 -8.90 21.47 22.66
N THR A 35 -9.44 21.67 21.47
CA THR A 35 -10.29 20.65 20.84
C THR A 35 -9.40 19.66 20.11
N ARG A 36 -9.38 18.42 20.58
CA ARG A 36 -8.68 17.31 19.94
C ARG A 36 -9.58 16.65 18.90
N ALA A 37 -9.11 16.55 17.67
CA ALA A 37 -9.72 15.66 16.70
C ALA A 37 -9.08 14.27 16.82
N SER A 38 -9.89 13.24 16.80
CA SER A 38 -9.44 11.86 16.93
C SER A 38 -10.27 10.96 16.02
N THR A 39 -9.88 10.88 14.75
CA THR A 39 -10.55 10.01 13.76
C THR A 39 -9.83 8.67 13.62
N MET A 40 -8.51 8.64 13.84
CA MET A 40 -7.70 7.43 13.80
C MET A 40 -6.38 7.60 14.57
N ASN A 41 -5.70 6.48 14.82
CA ASN A 41 -4.29 6.41 15.13
C ASN A 41 -3.56 5.93 13.87
N PHE A 42 -2.60 6.72 13.38
CA PHE A 42 -1.73 6.30 12.29
C PHE A 42 -0.37 5.93 12.85
N VAL A 43 0.10 4.73 12.59
CA VAL A 43 1.37 4.19 13.08
C VAL A 43 2.24 3.83 11.87
N ALA A 44 3.40 4.45 11.73
CA ALA A 44 4.37 4.11 10.70
C ALA A 44 5.62 3.51 11.34
N VAL A 45 6.07 2.36 10.86
CA VAL A 45 7.24 1.65 11.40
C VAL A 45 8.24 1.35 10.29
N GLY A 46 9.51 1.73 10.48
CA GLY A 46 10.55 1.48 9.49
C GLY A 46 11.94 1.93 9.92
N SER A 47 12.88 1.94 8.98
CA SER A 47 14.16 2.58 9.12
C SER A 47 14.02 4.11 9.19
N ARG A 48 15.06 4.80 9.65
CA ARG A 48 15.07 6.27 9.73
C ARG A 48 14.66 6.94 8.41
N ALA A 49 15.24 6.52 7.30
CA ALA A 49 14.98 7.13 6.00
C ALA A 49 13.52 6.91 5.52
N GLU A 50 12.94 5.76 5.84
CA GLU A 50 11.56 5.43 5.51
C GLU A 50 10.59 6.23 6.35
N VAL A 51 10.83 6.32 7.66
CA VAL A 51 9.98 7.09 8.58
C VAL A 51 10.00 8.59 8.26
N GLU A 52 11.15 9.17 7.88
CA GLU A 52 11.21 10.56 7.46
C GLU A 52 10.37 10.84 6.19
N ARG A 53 10.36 9.93 5.23
CA ARG A 53 9.47 10.04 4.05
C ARG A 53 7.98 9.93 4.43
N LEU A 54 7.66 9.02 5.34
CA LEU A 54 6.29 8.82 5.83
C LEU A 54 5.82 9.97 6.71
N LYS A 55 6.73 10.68 7.37
CA LYS A 55 6.42 11.84 8.22
C LYS A 55 5.74 12.95 7.45
N GLU A 56 6.27 13.33 6.28
CA GLU A 56 5.66 14.35 5.42
C GLU A 56 4.24 13.94 5.00
N GLN A 57 4.07 12.68 4.57
CA GLN A 57 2.77 12.16 4.17
C GLN A 57 1.79 12.05 5.34
N ALA A 58 2.28 11.73 6.53
CA ALA A 58 1.46 11.66 7.74
C ALA A 58 1.00 13.05 8.21
N GLU A 59 1.81 14.08 8.01
CA GLU A 59 1.41 15.47 8.27
C GLU A 59 0.28 15.93 7.35
N GLU A 60 0.38 15.65 6.06
CA GLU A 60 -0.69 15.94 5.09
C GLU A 60 -1.94 15.07 5.35
N LEU A 61 -1.75 13.79 5.71
CA LEU A 61 -2.85 12.90 6.07
C LEU A 61 -3.64 13.43 7.27
N ALA A 62 -2.96 13.98 8.28
CA ALA A 62 -3.59 14.54 9.47
C ALA A 62 -4.47 15.76 9.18
N GLU A 63 -4.37 16.37 7.99
CA GLU A 63 -5.29 17.45 7.57
C GLU A 63 -6.70 16.93 7.29
N THR A 64 -6.82 15.70 6.82
CA THR A 64 -8.10 15.04 6.49
C THR A 64 -8.50 13.99 7.51
N HIS A 65 -7.53 13.37 8.16
CA HIS A 65 -7.68 12.29 9.14
C HIS A 65 -6.98 12.67 10.44
N ALA A 66 -7.43 13.75 11.07
CA ALA A 66 -6.84 14.22 12.31
C ALA A 66 -6.91 13.15 13.42
N GLY A 67 -5.82 12.96 14.14
CA GLY A 67 -5.72 11.98 15.21
C GLY A 67 -4.31 11.92 15.78
N ARG A 68 -3.93 10.78 16.33
CA ARG A 68 -2.56 10.56 16.79
C ARG A 68 -1.72 9.88 15.73
N THR A 69 -0.56 10.44 15.44
CA THR A 69 0.46 9.81 14.59
C THR A 69 1.59 9.28 15.46
N LEU A 70 1.93 7.99 15.33
CA LEU A 70 3.11 7.36 15.94
C LEU A 70 4.12 7.05 14.84
N LEU A 71 5.26 7.72 14.84
CA LEU A 71 6.37 7.47 13.92
C LEU A 71 7.45 6.68 14.64
N ILE A 72 7.66 5.43 14.22
CA ILE A 72 8.52 4.47 14.91
C ILE A 72 9.72 4.13 14.04
N THR A 73 10.87 4.66 14.42
CA THR A 73 12.16 4.37 13.78
C THR A 73 12.87 3.22 14.48
N LEU A 74 13.34 2.24 13.71
CA LEU A 74 14.28 1.22 14.17
C LEU A 74 15.68 1.67 13.75
N ASP A 75 16.56 1.91 14.71
CA ASP A 75 17.92 2.45 14.47
C ASP A 75 18.97 1.51 15.05
N ASP A 76 19.81 0.96 14.20
CA ASP A 76 20.92 0.07 14.54
C ASP A 76 22.12 0.78 15.21
N ARG A 77 22.12 2.13 15.14
CA ARG A 77 23.14 2.98 15.77
C ARG A 77 22.88 3.25 17.25
N LEU A 78 21.64 3.01 17.70
CA LEU A 78 21.31 3.14 19.11
C LEU A 78 21.73 1.89 19.90
N ASP A 79 21.90 2.06 21.21
CA ASP A 79 21.96 0.91 22.12
C ASP A 79 20.80 -0.03 21.78
N PRO A 80 21.07 -1.33 21.51
CA PRO A 80 20.08 -2.25 20.96
C PRO A 80 18.76 -2.35 21.73
N LEU A 81 18.79 -2.08 23.04
CA LEU A 81 17.61 -2.13 23.92
C LEU A 81 17.09 -0.74 24.31
N SER A 82 17.63 0.34 23.76
CA SER A 82 17.18 1.71 24.09
C SER A 82 15.90 2.09 23.38
N VAL A 83 15.17 3.02 24.00
CA VAL A 83 14.01 3.71 23.42
C VAL A 83 14.13 5.18 23.72
N GLN A 84 13.99 6.00 22.69
CA GLN A 84 13.89 7.46 22.80
C GLN A 84 12.51 7.88 22.29
N ALA A 85 11.95 8.92 22.88
CA ALA A 85 10.67 9.47 22.47
C ALA A 85 10.69 10.99 22.51
N ASP A 86 10.07 11.59 21.51
CA ASP A 86 9.73 12.99 21.42
C ASP A 86 8.29 13.12 20.94
N TRP A 87 7.67 14.29 21.13
CA TRP A 87 6.32 14.54 20.68
C TRP A 87 6.11 15.98 20.26
N SER A 88 5.12 16.19 19.42
CA SER A 88 4.66 17.52 18.99
C SER A 88 3.14 17.50 18.82
N ALA A 89 2.54 18.70 18.92
CA ALA A 89 1.14 18.88 18.60
C ALA A 89 0.99 20.06 17.63
N THR A 90 0.10 19.90 16.67
CA THR A 90 -0.21 20.93 15.67
C THR A 90 -1.68 21.27 15.77
N CYS A 91 -1.99 22.58 15.82
CA CYS A 91 -3.36 23.08 15.80
C CYS A 91 -3.58 23.89 14.52
N ARG A 92 -4.63 23.57 13.79
CA ARG A 92 -5.05 24.30 12.60
C ARG A 92 -6.46 24.82 12.78
N ARG A 93 -6.78 25.93 12.17
CA ARG A 93 -8.14 26.48 12.18
C ARG A 93 -8.96 25.88 11.04
N ALA A 94 -10.06 25.19 11.41
CA ALA A 94 -11.13 24.83 10.49
C ALA A 94 -12.33 25.74 10.76
N GLY A 95 -12.43 26.84 10.02
CA GLY A 95 -13.36 27.92 10.33
C GLY A 95 -12.98 28.63 11.66
N GLU A 96 -13.91 28.69 12.62
CA GLU A 96 -13.68 29.31 13.93
C GLU A 96 -13.13 28.33 14.98
N VAL A 97 -13.14 27.02 14.70
CA VAL A 97 -12.72 26.00 15.67
C VAL A 97 -11.30 25.53 15.37
N PRO A 98 -10.36 25.63 16.31
CA PRO A 98 -9.05 25.02 16.16
C PRO A 98 -9.19 23.50 16.30
N ILE A 99 -8.69 22.79 15.29
CA ILE A 99 -8.56 21.33 15.31
C ILE A 99 -7.10 21.01 15.57
N CYS A 100 -6.85 20.27 16.65
CA CYS A 100 -5.50 19.89 17.04
C CYS A 100 -5.33 18.38 16.96
N TYR A 101 -4.13 17.94 16.57
CA TYR A 101 -3.69 16.57 16.53
C TYR A 101 -2.25 16.46 17.04
N ASP A 102 -1.86 15.28 17.49
CA ASP A 102 -0.53 15.05 18.04
C ASP A 102 0.27 14.00 17.29
N ARG A 103 1.58 14.14 17.35
CA ARG A 103 2.55 13.19 16.78
C ARG A 103 3.55 12.82 17.86
N VAL A 104 3.80 11.51 18.00
CA VAL A 104 4.84 10.96 18.86
C VAL A 104 5.88 10.28 17.96
N GLU A 105 7.12 10.67 18.08
CA GLU A 105 8.26 10.10 17.39
C GLU A 105 9.03 9.21 18.35
N LEU A 106 9.15 7.93 18.01
CA LEU A 106 9.82 6.92 18.82
C LEU A 106 10.99 6.35 18.06
N THR A 107 12.15 6.25 18.70
CA THR A 107 13.31 5.57 18.12
C THR A 107 13.72 4.41 19.03
N PHE A 108 13.70 3.21 18.46
CA PHE A 108 14.06 1.98 19.13
C PHE A 108 15.40 1.46 18.62
N GLY A 109 16.25 0.98 19.53
CA GLY A 109 17.32 0.06 19.14
C GLY A 109 16.73 -1.25 18.60
N VAL A 110 17.40 -1.89 17.67
CA VAL A 110 16.84 -3.02 16.89
C VAL A 110 16.36 -4.19 17.78
N ALA A 111 17.06 -4.48 18.87
CA ALA A 111 16.66 -5.55 19.80
C ALA A 111 15.45 -5.18 20.66
N ALA A 112 15.05 -3.89 20.70
CA ALA A 112 13.84 -3.46 21.39
C ALA A 112 12.58 -3.56 20.50
N ALA A 113 12.70 -4.00 19.24
CA ALA A 113 11.58 -4.15 18.31
C ALA A 113 10.43 -5.01 18.86
N GLU A 114 10.72 -6.03 19.69
CA GLU A 114 9.72 -6.86 20.36
C GLU A 114 8.77 -6.05 21.28
N ARG A 115 9.15 -4.84 21.68
CA ARG A 115 8.36 -3.96 22.54
C ARG A 115 7.47 -3.00 21.79
N VAL A 116 7.65 -2.86 20.46
CA VAL A 116 6.91 -1.91 19.64
C VAL A 116 5.40 -2.08 19.80
N ALA A 117 4.88 -3.30 19.72
CA ALA A 117 3.45 -3.56 19.86
C ALA A 117 2.87 -3.09 21.20
N SER A 118 3.59 -3.36 22.32
CA SER A 118 3.13 -2.90 23.65
C SER A 118 3.18 -1.38 23.80
N VAL A 119 4.16 -0.73 23.19
CA VAL A 119 4.27 0.73 23.19
C VAL A 119 3.18 1.36 22.33
N VAL A 120 2.90 0.81 21.16
CA VAL A 120 1.79 1.24 20.30
C VAL A 120 0.46 1.13 21.05
N SER A 121 0.17 -0.03 21.67
CA SER A 121 -1.05 -0.22 22.46
C SER A 121 -1.19 0.79 23.60
N ALA A 122 -0.09 1.16 24.25
CA ALA A 122 -0.13 2.12 25.36
C ALA A 122 -0.36 3.56 24.88
N LEU A 123 0.21 3.93 23.73
CA LEU A 123 0.17 5.31 23.24
C LEU A 123 -0.99 5.60 22.28
N THR A 124 -1.69 4.60 21.75
CA THR A 124 -2.86 4.83 20.88
C THR A 124 -4.04 5.39 21.66
N ILE A 125 -4.83 6.25 20.99
CA ILE A 125 -6.09 6.77 21.54
C ILE A 125 -7.11 5.65 21.49
N SER A 126 -7.77 5.40 22.61
CA SER A 126 -8.84 4.39 22.70
C SER A 126 -10.03 4.75 21.82
N ASP A 127 -10.77 3.73 21.39
CA ASP A 127 -12.03 3.84 20.65
C ASP A 127 -11.93 4.50 19.26
N VAL A 128 -10.74 4.63 18.71
CA VAL A 128 -10.52 5.05 17.32
C VAL A 128 -9.61 4.04 16.60
N ALA A 129 -9.83 3.91 15.30
CA ALA A 129 -9.12 2.93 14.48
C ALA A 129 -7.60 3.07 14.57
N VAL A 130 -6.89 1.95 14.58
CA VAL A 130 -5.43 1.87 14.55
C VAL A 130 -4.99 1.35 13.18
N ILE A 131 -4.38 2.22 12.40
CA ILE A 131 -3.84 1.92 11.07
C ILE A 131 -2.32 1.84 11.18
N VAL A 132 -1.75 0.71 10.81
CA VAL A 132 -0.29 0.47 10.89
C VAL A 132 0.30 0.31 9.51
N GLU A 133 1.22 1.18 9.13
CA GLU A 133 2.03 1.06 7.92
C GLU A 133 3.39 0.44 8.26
N LEU A 134 3.68 -0.70 7.64
CA LEU A 134 4.95 -1.40 7.74
C LEU A 134 5.82 -1.07 6.52
N ALA A 135 6.82 -0.23 6.73
CA ALA A 135 7.79 0.08 5.68
C ALA A 135 8.67 -1.15 5.34
N PRO A 136 9.32 -1.17 4.16
CA PRO A 136 10.14 -2.31 3.71
C PRO A 136 11.22 -2.75 4.69
N GLY A 137 11.84 -1.81 5.40
CA GLY A 137 12.89 -2.07 6.39
C GLY A 137 12.38 -2.52 7.76
N ALA A 138 11.07 -2.56 8.00
CA ALA A 138 10.54 -3.07 9.27
C ALA A 138 10.74 -4.59 9.37
N PRO A 139 11.18 -5.16 10.51
CA PRO A 139 11.31 -6.61 10.68
C PRO A 139 9.98 -7.36 10.51
N ASN A 140 10.03 -8.57 9.93
CA ASN A 140 8.82 -9.39 9.69
C ASN A 140 8.02 -9.66 10.97
N VAL A 141 8.70 -9.89 12.09
CA VAL A 141 8.09 -10.14 13.39
C VAL A 141 7.11 -9.03 13.81
N LEU A 142 7.28 -7.81 13.33
CA LEU A 142 6.37 -6.71 13.65
C LEU A 142 5.01 -6.84 12.96
N GLY A 143 4.93 -7.47 11.80
CA GLY A 143 3.66 -7.77 11.16
C GLY A 143 2.76 -8.63 12.06
N ASP A 144 3.32 -9.70 12.60
CA ASP A 144 2.60 -10.61 13.49
C ASP A 144 2.29 -9.96 14.86
N ALA A 145 3.23 -9.15 15.38
CA ALA A 145 3.07 -8.51 16.69
C ALA A 145 2.05 -7.35 16.66
N LEU A 146 1.94 -6.62 15.55
CA LEU A 146 1.05 -5.47 15.42
C LEU A 146 -0.34 -5.85 14.88
N ALA A 147 -0.45 -6.95 14.14
CA ALA A 147 -1.71 -7.42 13.59
C ALA A 147 -2.85 -7.57 14.62
N PRO A 148 -2.63 -8.08 15.85
CA PRO A 148 -3.70 -8.22 16.84
C PRO A 148 -4.23 -6.90 17.41
N ILE A 149 -3.48 -5.81 17.27
CA ILE A 149 -3.78 -4.51 17.86
C ILE A 149 -4.11 -3.43 16.85
N CYS A 150 -4.17 -3.77 15.55
CA CYS A 150 -4.52 -2.83 14.50
C CYS A 150 -5.82 -3.24 13.79
N ASP A 151 -6.53 -2.24 13.30
CA ASP A 151 -7.71 -2.41 12.47
C ASP A 151 -7.33 -2.59 10.99
N ARG A 152 -6.09 -2.20 10.63
CA ARG A 152 -5.56 -2.38 9.26
C ARG A 152 -4.03 -2.36 9.24
N LEU A 153 -3.45 -3.32 8.51
CA LEU A 153 -2.03 -3.32 8.14
C LEU A 153 -1.86 -2.80 6.71
N VAL A 154 -1.02 -1.80 6.54
CA VAL A 154 -0.73 -1.15 5.25
C VAL A 154 0.67 -1.54 4.82
N PHE A 155 0.81 -1.89 3.54
CA PHE A 155 2.06 -2.16 2.85
C PHE A 155 2.18 -1.33 1.57
N ASP A 156 3.35 -1.33 0.98
CA ASP A 156 3.57 -0.90 -0.40
C ASP A 156 4.33 -1.98 -1.15
N SER A 157 3.65 -2.78 -1.96
CA SER A 157 4.29 -3.83 -2.76
C SER A 157 5.17 -3.27 -3.90
N ALA A 158 5.17 -1.96 -4.13
CA ALA A 158 6.20 -1.34 -4.96
C ALA A 158 7.58 -1.27 -4.27
N GLU A 159 7.64 -1.40 -2.95
CA GLU A 159 8.87 -1.37 -2.16
C GLU A 159 9.11 -2.65 -1.35
N THR A 160 8.05 -3.27 -0.85
CA THR A 160 8.07 -4.52 -0.08
C THR A 160 7.82 -5.71 -1.01
N CYS A 161 8.65 -6.76 -0.95
CA CYS A 161 8.45 -7.93 -1.79
C CYS A 161 7.12 -8.64 -1.47
N ILE A 162 6.49 -9.15 -2.52
CA ILE A 162 5.15 -9.74 -2.42
C ILE A 162 5.11 -11.00 -1.55
N GLU A 163 6.20 -11.76 -1.50
CA GLU A 163 6.33 -12.96 -0.69
C GLU A 163 6.21 -12.64 0.81
N ARG A 164 6.84 -11.54 1.25
CA ARG A 164 6.73 -11.05 2.63
C ARG A 164 5.30 -10.65 2.97
N ILE A 165 4.63 -9.90 2.10
CA ILE A 165 3.23 -9.50 2.32
C ILE A 165 2.35 -10.75 2.37
N ALA A 166 2.60 -11.76 1.52
CA ALA A 166 1.89 -13.01 1.52
C ALA A 166 2.12 -13.85 2.79
N GLU A 167 3.32 -13.81 3.38
CA GLU A 167 3.61 -14.44 4.66
C GLU A 167 2.74 -13.85 5.77
N VAL A 168 2.72 -12.52 5.90
CA VAL A 168 1.84 -11.83 6.85
C VAL A 168 0.37 -12.13 6.53
N ALA A 169 -0.03 -12.12 5.26
CA ALA A 169 -1.40 -12.44 4.84
C ALA A 169 -1.87 -13.83 5.26
N ARG A 170 -0.97 -14.82 5.32
CA ARG A 170 -1.28 -16.17 5.82
C ARG A 170 -1.34 -16.24 7.34
N GLY A 171 -0.50 -15.46 8.03
CA GLY A 171 -0.34 -15.51 9.50
C GLY A 171 -1.39 -14.69 10.26
N THR A 172 -2.05 -13.73 9.63
CA THR A 172 -2.98 -12.84 10.33
C THR A 172 -4.37 -12.79 9.75
N LYS A 173 -5.35 -12.43 10.59
CA LYS A 173 -6.71 -12.06 10.18
C LYS A 173 -6.91 -10.55 10.09
N ALA A 174 -5.92 -9.74 10.48
CA ALA A 174 -6.01 -8.30 10.38
C ALA A 174 -6.28 -7.88 8.92
N PRO A 175 -7.16 -6.94 8.67
CA PRO A 175 -7.38 -6.40 7.34
C PRO A 175 -6.10 -5.83 6.75
N LEU A 176 -5.82 -6.16 5.48
CA LEU A 176 -4.65 -5.70 4.75
C LEU A 176 -5.03 -4.58 3.79
N ALA A 177 -4.10 -3.68 3.55
CA ALA A 177 -4.17 -2.70 2.49
C ALA A 177 -2.80 -2.57 1.82
N ASP A 178 -2.78 -2.19 0.55
CA ASP A 178 -1.54 -2.07 -0.22
C ASP A 178 -1.60 -0.86 -1.15
N ARG A 179 -0.59 0.00 -1.07
CA ARG A 179 -0.51 1.24 -1.85
C ARG A 179 -0.39 0.98 -3.35
N ALA A 180 0.37 -0.04 -3.78
CA ALA A 180 0.45 -0.40 -5.18
C ALA A 180 -0.88 -0.95 -5.70
N PHE A 181 -1.65 -1.66 -4.87
CA PHE A 181 -2.99 -2.08 -5.23
C PHE A 181 -3.92 -0.89 -5.48
N VAL A 182 -3.83 0.17 -4.68
CA VAL A 182 -4.54 1.44 -4.93
C VAL A 182 -4.06 2.11 -6.21
N ARG A 183 -2.74 2.16 -6.48
CA ARG A 183 -2.20 2.73 -7.73
C ARG A 183 -2.66 1.97 -8.97
N THR A 184 -2.97 0.67 -8.87
CA THR A 184 -3.47 -0.13 -9.99
C THR A 184 -4.99 -0.04 -10.17
N PHE A 185 -5.72 0.67 -9.31
CA PHE A 185 -7.19 0.73 -9.33
C PHE A 185 -7.77 1.07 -10.70
N SER A 186 -7.31 2.16 -11.33
CA SER A 186 -7.80 2.58 -12.65
C SER A 186 -7.55 1.52 -13.74
N PHE A 187 -6.41 0.82 -13.69
CA PHE A 187 -6.16 -0.28 -14.63
C PHE A 187 -7.07 -1.48 -14.38
N ARG A 188 -7.31 -1.83 -13.11
CA ARG A 188 -8.25 -2.92 -12.76
C ARG A 188 -9.67 -2.59 -13.20
N GLU A 189 -10.12 -1.35 -13.00
CA GLU A 189 -11.41 -0.88 -13.46
C GLU A 189 -11.52 -0.92 -15.00
N LEU A 190 -10.52 -0.42 -15.72
CA LEU A 190 -10.52 -0.42 -17.18
C LEU A 190 -10.44 -1.84 -17.76
N VAL A 191 -9.68 -2.74 -17.13
CA VAL A 191 -9.65 -4.16 -17.51
C VAL A 191 -11.02 -4.81 -17.26
N ALA A 192 -11.67 -4.54 -16.13
CA ALA A 192 -13.00 -5.08 -15.86
C ALA A 192 -14.02 -4.63 -16.90
N ARG A 193 -14.01 -3.35 -17.30
CA ARG A 193 -14.88 -2.78 -18.33
C ARG A 193 -14.78 -3.45 -19.70
N PHE A 194 -13.62 -4.06 -20.04
CA PHE A 194 -13.54 -4.85 -21.28
C PHE A 194 -14.54 -6.00 -21.31
N PHE A 195 -14.87 -6.55 -20.13
CA PHE A 195 -15.65 -7.77 -20.02
C PHE A 195 -17.11 -7.54 -19.57
N ASP A 196 -17.49 -6.29 -19.28
CA ASP A 196 -18.86 -5.97 -18.85
C ASP A 196 -19.89 -6.44 -19.89
N ASP A 197 -19.62 -6.17 -21.18
CA ASP A 197 -20.49 -6.56 -22.30
C ASP A 197 -20.07 -7.89 -22.97
N MET A 198 -18.99 -8.53 -22.53
CA MET A 198 -18.39 -9.69 -23.17
C MET A 198 -17.78 -10.67 -22.14
N PRO A 199 -18.57 -11.15 -21.17
CA PRO A 199 -18.01 -11.98 -20.08
C PRO A 199 -17.38 -13.29 -20.58
N GLU A 200 -17.81 -13.83 -21.73
CA GLU A 200 -17.20 -14.99 -22.38
C GLU A 200 -15.75 -14.75 -22.81
N ALA A 201 -15.41 -13.52 -23.22
CA ALA A 201 -14.05 -13.19 -23.64
C ALA A 201 -13.06 -13.26 -22.47
N SER A 202 -13.49 -13.03 -21.21
CA SER A 202 -12.64 -13.15 -20.04
C SER A 202 -12.14 -14.58 -19.82
N ARG A 203 -12.92 -15.59 -20.19
CA ARG A 203 -12.56 -17.02 -20.10
C ARG A 203 -11.68 -17.47 -21.24
N ALA A 204 -11.68 -16.72 -22.34
CA ALA A 204 -10.91 -17.05 -23.54
C ALA A 204 -9.55 -16.36 -23.60
N ILE A 205 -9.08 -15.73 -22.54
CA ILE A 205 -7.74 -15.11 -22.47
C ILE A 205 -6.67 -16.17 -22.68
N ARG A 206 -5.71 -15.89 -23.58
CA ARG A 206 -4.59 -16.78 -23.92
C ARG A 206 -3.22 -16.14 -23.72
N ARG A 207 -3.17 -14.81 -23.61
CA ARG A 207 -1.94 -14.08 -23.31
C ARG A 207 -2.24 -12.81 -22.54
N VAL A 208 -1.36 -12.50 -21.60
CA VAL A 208 -1.36 -11.26 -20.79
C VAL A 208 0.01 -10.62 -20.88
N GLU A 209 0.02 -9.34 -21.20
CA GLU A 209 1.22 -8.51 -21.13
C GLU A 209 0.98 -7.37 -20.13
N ILE A 210 1.90 -7.17 -19.18
CA ILE A 210 1.88 -6.04 -18.27
C ILE A 210 3.16 -5.24 -18.47
N ALA A 211 3.00 -3.98 -18.91
CA ALA A 211 4.10 -3.05 -19.11
C ALA A 211 4.42 -2.31 -17.81
N ARG A 212 5.71 -2.16 -17.52
CA ARG A 212 6.26 -1.42 -16.39
C ARG A 212 7.49 -0.63 -16.83
N SER A 213 7.88 0.40 -16.08
CA SER A 213 9.13 1.12 -16.33
C SER A 213 10.34 0.22 -16.12
N ALA A 214 11.38 0.41 -16.94
CA ALA A 214 12.66 -0.32 -16.75
C ALA A 214 13.23 -0.03 -15.36
N GLY A 215 13.73 -1.08 -14.69
CA GLY A 215 14.24 -1.00 -13.32
C GLY A 215 13.18 -1.01 -12.23
N ALA A 216 11.88 -0.95 -12.58
CA ALA A 216 10.82 -1.14 -11.60
C ALA A 216 10.82 -2.57 -11.04
N LYS A 217 10.51 -2.71 -9.74
CA LYS A 217 10.29 -4.03 -9.15
C LYS A 217 9.12 -4.73 -9.84
N PRO A 218 9.14 -6.07 -9.95
CA PRO A 218 8.07 -6.83 -10.60
C PRO A 218 6.77 -6.87 -9.78
N ASP A 219 6.82 -6.57 -8.48
CA ASP A 219 5.75 -6.85 -7.53
C ASP A 219 4.42 -6.13 -7.83
N PRO A 220 4.37 -4.84 -8.21
CA PRO A 220 3.10 -4.22 -8.61
C PRO A 220 2.45 -4.88 -9.83
N ALA A 221 3.26 -5.33 -10.80
CA ALA A 221 2.76 -6.06 -11.96
C ALA A 221 2.33 -7.50 -11.60
N ALA A 222 3.09 -8.17 -10.71
CA ALA A 222 2.73 -9.46 -10.16
C ALA A 222 1.42 -9.39 -9.35
N LEU A 223 1.23 -8.31 -8.57
CA LEU A 223 0.00 -8.09 -7.81
C LEU A 223 -1.21 -7.93 -8.73
N LEU A 224 -1.09 -7.17 -9.83
CA LEU A 224 -2.14 -7.05 -10.83
C LEU A 224 -2.44 -8.39 -11.51
N LEU A 225 -1.39 -9.15 -11.85
CA LEU A 225 -1.52 -10.50 -12.39
C LEU A 225 -2.21 -11.45 -11.40
N GLY A 226 -1.84 -11.39 -10.12
CA GLY A 226 -2.46 -12.15 -9.05
C GLY A 226 -3.95 -11.81 -8.86
N TRP A 227 -4.30 -10.52 -9.01
CA TRP A 227 -5.70 -10.10 -9.02
C TRP A 227 -6.47 -10.74 -10.18
N MET A 228 -5.95 -10.68 -11.41
CA MET A 228 -6.59 -11.33 -12.55
C MET A 228 -6.69 -12.86 -12.34
N GLY A 229 -5.61 -13.49 -11.93
CA GLY A 229 -5.56 -14.92 -11.69
C GLY A 229 -6.56 -15.39 -10.65
N SER A 230 -6.64 -14.67 -9.52
CA SER A 230 -7.61 -14.99 -8.46
C SER A 230 -9.06 -14.80 -8.89
N ARG A 231 -9.35 -13.79 -9.72
CA ARG A 231 -10.72 -13.53 -10.24
C ARG A 231 -11.14 -14.52 -11.32
N LEU A 232 -10.19 -14.95 -12.15
CA LEU A 232 -10.46 -15.81 -13.31
C LEU A 232 -10.13 -17.30 -13.09
N GLY A 233 -9.71 -17.65 -11.86
CA GLY A 233 -9.42 -19.04 -11.48
C GLY A 233 -8.21 -19.62 -12.20
N TRP A 234 -7.14 -18.82 -12.40
CA TRP A 234 -5.93 -19.29 -13.04
C TRP A 234 -5.02 -20.06 -12.09
N THR A 235 -4.34 -21.06 -12.61
CA THR A 235 -3.26 -21.78 -11.92
C THR A 235 -1.94 -21.43 -12.59
N PHE A 236 -1.02 -20.81 -11.85
CA PHE A 236 0.31 -20.46 -12.35
C PHE A 236 1.21 -21.70 -12.43
N GLU A 237 1.97 -21.86 -13.54
CA GLU A 237 2.75 -23.07 -13.83
C GLU A 237 4.26 -22.81 -13.97
N SER A 238 4.65 -21.62 -14.43
CA SER A 238 6.06 -21.29 -14.62
C SER A 238 6.31 -19.80 -14.59
N ARG A 239 7.56 -19.43 -14.24
CA ARG A 239 8.11 -18.08 -14.29
C ARG A 239 9.61 -18.14 -14.60
N GLY A 240 10.07 -17.22 -15.42
CA GLY A 240 11.49 -17.10 -15.72
C GLY A 240 11.82 -15.78 -16.42
N PRO A 241 13.11 -15.48 -16.66
CA PRO A 241 13.50 -14.30 -17.41
C PRO A 241 13.04 -14.42 -18.87
N ALA A 242 12.66 -13.31 -19.49
CA ALA A 242 12.26 -13.28 -20.90
C ALA A 242 13.41 -13.67 -21.84
N GLN A 243 14.64 -13.28 -21.45
CA GLN A 243 15.90 -13.67 -22.13
C GLN A 243 16.99 -13.86 -21.07
N PRO A 244 17.97 -14.75 -21.30
CA PRO A 244 19.12 -14.88 -20.39
C PRO A 244 19.82 -13.53 -20.18
N GLY A 245 19.84 -13.02 -18.93
CA GLY A 245 20.42 -11.73 -18.58
C GLY A 245 19.64 -10.49 -19.07
N GLY A 246 18.46 -10.67 -19.66
CA GLY A 246 17.60 -9.60 -20.17
C GLY A 246 16.59 -9.08 -19.14
N ALA A 247 16.09 -7.87 -19.41
CA ALA A 247 14.97 -7.28 -18.72
C ALA A 247 13.64 -7.96 -19.14
N GLY A 248 12.71 -8.05 -18.18
CA GLY A 248 11.40 -8.69 -18.42
C GLY A 248 11.30 -10.07 -17.81
N VAL A 249 10.06 -10.49 -17.58
CA VAL A 249 9.72 -11.79 -16.99
C VAL A 249 8.65 -12.45 -17.86
N VAL A 250 8.79 -13.73 -18.14
CA VAL A 250 7.76 -14.53 -18.82
C VAL A 250 7.30 -15.66 -17.93
N GLY A 251 6.11 -16.16 -18.21
CA GLY A 251 5.55 -17.30 -17.48
C GLY A 251 4.37 -17.92 -18.19
N ARG A 252 3.81 -18.92 -17.55
CA ARG A 252 2.60 -19.60 -18.00
C ARG A 252 1.64 -19.79 -16.84
N ALA A 253 0.37 -19.78 -17.19
CA ALA A 253 -0.71 -20.19 -16.32
C ALA A 253 -1.67 -21.08 -17.09
N ARG A 254 -2.57 -21.70 -16.38
CA ARG A 254 -3.70 -22.48 -16.92
C ARG A 254 -4.99 -21.83 -16.48
N ALA A 255 -5.86 -21.57 -17.43
CA ALA A 255 -7.22 -21.10 -17.17
C ALA A 255 -8.06 -22.19 -16.47
N ALA A 256 -9.20 -21.81 -15.90
CA ALA A 256 -10.11 -22.75 -15.23
C ALA A 256 -10.63 -23.87 -16.14
N ASP A 257 -10.68 -23.64 -17.47
CA ASP A 257 -11.03 -24.65 -18.50
C ASP A 257 -9.85 -25.53 -18.93
N GLY A 258 -8.67 -25.35 -18.33
CA GLY A 258 -7.44 -26.07 -18.64
C GLY A 258 -6.62 -25.47 -19.78
N ALA A 259 -7.07 -24.42 -20.44
CA ALA A 259 -6.34 -23.82 -21.56
C ALA A 259 -5.08 -23.06 -21.08
N PRO A 260 -3.98 -23.10 -21.86
CA PRO A 260 -2.75 -22.40 -21.50
C PRO A 260 -2.88 -20.90 -21.68
N ILE A 261 -2.24 -20.13 -20.79
CA ILE A 261 -2.14 -18.68 -20.83
C ILE A 261 -0.66 -18.31 -20.79
N GLU A 262 -0.23 -17.51 -21.75
CA GLU A 262 1.11 -16.91 -21.76
C GLU A 262 1.11 -15.60 -20.96
N ILE A 263 2.17 -15.39 -20.18
CA ILE A 263 2.34 -14.20 -19.34
C ILE A 263 3.65 -13.52 -19.71
N ALA A 264 3.63 -12.21 -19.87
CA ALA A 264 4.82 -11.40 -20.06
C ALA A 264 4.75 -10.12 -19.22
N LEU A 265 5.77 -9.89 -18.39
CA LEU A 265 6.06 -8.57 -17.83
C LEU A 265 7.09 -7.90 -18.73
N VAL A 266 6.68 -6.80 -19.37
CA VAL A 266 7.48 -6.12 -20.40
C VAL A 266 8.05 -4.85 -19.82
N ASP A 267 9.38 -4.69 -19.90
CA ASP A 267 10.03 -3.47 -19.45
C ASP A 267 9.96 -2.41 -20.56
N GLY A 268 9.41 -1.27 -20.21
CA GLY A 268 9.39 -0.06 -21.02
C GLY A 268 10.71 0.75 -20.87
N PRO A 269 10.75 1.99 -21.36
CA PRO A 269 11.88 2.86 -21.19
C PRO A 269 12.13 3.18 -19.71
N PRO A 270 13.40 3.50 -19.33
CA PRO A 270 13.70 3.99 -18.00
C PRO A 270 12.92 5.26 -17.67
N ALA A 271 12.36 5.33 -16.47
CA ALA A 271 11.59 6.47 -16.01
C ALA A 271 11.99 6.84 -14.56
N GLY A 272 11.60 8.03 -14.11
CA GLY A 272 11.90 8.51 -12.76
C GLY A 272 11.28 7.64 -11.65
N GLU A 273 11.69 7.87 -10.42
CA GLU A 273 11.36 7.06 -9.25
C GLU A 273 9.85 6.82 -9.07
N GLN A 274 9.02 7.85 -9.25
CA GLN A 274 7.55 7.70 -9.16
C GLN A 274 6.99 6.74 -10.22
N ALA A 275 7.57 6.71 -11.42
CA ALA A 275 7.14 5.81 -12.47
C ALA A 275 7.52 4.35 -12.17
N GLN A 276 8.59 4.12 -11.42
CA GLN A 276 9.01 2.78 -11.02
C GLN A 276 8.06 2.10 -10.03
N ARG A 277 7.19 2.88 -9.37
CA ARG A 277 6.19 2.39 -8.42
C ARG A 277 4.86 1.99 -9.06
N ARG A 278 4.72 2.11 -10.38
CA ARG A 278 3.47 1.91 -11.09
C ARG A 278 3.63 0.98 -12.29
N ILE A 279 2.50 0.52 -12.81
CA ILE A 279 2.42 -0.12 -14.12
C ILE A 279 2.15 0.93 -15.21
N ASP A 280 2.59 0.67 -16.43
CA ASP A 280 2.42 1.54 -17.58
C ASP A 280 1.37 1.03 -18.55
N GLY A 281 1.01 -0.24 -18.47
CA GLY A 281 -0.07 -0.76 -19.30
C GLY A 281 -0.37 -2.23 -19.09
N VAL A 282 -1.52 -2.63 -19.62
CA VAL A 282 -2.00 -4.02 -19.69
C VAL A 282 -2.49 -4.28 -21.11
N ARG A 283 -2.11 -5.41 -21.67
CA ARG A 283 -2.68 -5.96 -22.90
C ARG A 283 -3.15 -7.39 -22.68
N LEU A 284 -4.34 -7.68 -23.16
CA LEU A 284 -4.97 -9.00 -23.07
C LEU A 284 -5.28 -9.49 -24.48
N PHE A 285 -4.90 -10.72 -24.78
CA PHE A 285 -5.21 -11.36 -26.03
C PHE A 285 -6.20 -12.50 -25.76
N THR A 286 -7.37 -12.39 -26.34
CA THR A 286 -8.51 -13.26 -26.09
C THR A 286 -9.24 -13.57 -27.41
N SER A 287 -10.41 -14.16 -27.33
CA SER A 287 -11.32 -14.32 -28.45
C SER A 287 -12.76 -14.03 -28.05
N LEU A 288 -13.55 -13.56 -28.99
CA LEU A 288 -14.97 -13.36 -28.86
C LEU A 288 -15.69 -14.19 -29.93
N ARG A 289 -16.48 -15.19 -29.51
CA ARG A 289 -17.17 -16.12 -30.41
C ARG A 289 -16.25 -16.81 -31.45
N GLY A 290 -15.00 -17.12 -31.02
CA GLY A 290 -13.99 -17.72 -31.85
C GLY A 290 -13.12 -16.74 -32.65
N GLU A 291 -13.51 -15.49 -32.78
CA GLU A 291 -12.73 -14.46 -33.48
C GLU A 291 -11.70 -13.81 -32.53
N PRO A 292 -10.46 -13.58 -32.98
CA PRO A 292 -9.42 -12.93 -32.18
C PRO A 292 -9.83 -11.53 -31.71
N LEU A 293 -9.47 -11.22 -30.46
CA LEU A 293 -9.71 -9.93 -29.84
C LEU A 293 -8.52 -9.53 -28.99
N ALA A 294 -7.91 -8.40 -29.28
CA ALA A 294 -6.88 -7.78 -28.46
C ALA A 294 -7.46 -6.60 -27.70
N LEU A 295 -7.20 -6.56 -26.40
CA LEU A 295 -7.65 -5.53 -25.48
C LEU A 295 -6.43 -4.82 -24.92
N GLY A 296 -6.40 -3.49 -24.92
CA GLY A 296 -5.27 -2.70 -24.45
C GLY A 296 -5.71 -1.56 -23.53
N CYS A 297 -4.97 -1.36 -22.46
CA CYS A 297 -5.03 -0.18 -21.62
C CYS A 297 -3.60 0.27 -21.34
N VAL A 298 -3.11 1.31 -22.02
CA VAL A 298 -1.70 1.72 -21.98
C VAL A 298 -1.61 3.21 -21.68
N ARG A 299 -0.80 3.57 -20.72
CA ARG A 299 -0.49 4.95 -20.33
C ARG A 299 0.17 5.69 -21.49
N LEU A 300 -0.17 6.94 -21.69
CA LEU A 300 0.45 7.77 -22.72
C LEU A 300 1.76 8.39 -22.22
N ASP A 301 2.84 8.26 -22.98
CA ASP A 301 4.14 8.84 -22.62
C ASP A 301 4.11 10.36 -22.41
N LYS A 302 3.39 11.07 -23.30
CA LYS A 302 3.27 12.54 -23.25
C LYS A 302 2.17 13.05 -22.32
N ALA A 303 1.31 12.16 -21.81
CA ALA A 303 0.23 12.47 -20.89
C ALA A 303 0.04 11.33 -19.88
N PRO A 304 0.96 11.17 -18.92
CA PRO A 304 1.01 10.00 -18.02
C PRO A 304 -0.22 9.88 -17.09
N ALA A 305 -1.02 10.94 -16.98
CA ALA A 305 -2.30 10.90 -16.28
C ALA A 305 -3.45 10.36 -17.15
N THR A 306 -3.16 9.90 -18.37
CA THR A 306 -4.15 9.38 -19.34
C THR A 306 -3.72 8.02 -19.85
N ALA A 307 -4.66 7.09 -19.97
CA ALA A 307 -4.47 5.83 -20.67
C ALA A 307 -5.28 5.81 -21.96
N ARG A 308 -4.72 5.18 -22.98
CA ARG A 308 -5.45 4.78 -24.19
C ARG A 308 -6.02 3.39 -23.97
N TRP A 309 -7.32 3.28 -24.09
CA TRP A 309 -8.09 2.05 -23.98
C TRP A 309 -8.52 1.61 -25.37
N THR A 310 -8.13 0.41 -25.79
CA THR A 310 -8.35 -0.09 -27.15
C THR A 310 -8.96 -1.47 -27.17
N MET A 311 -9.78 -1.75 -28.16
CA MET A 311 -10.16 -3.08 -28.61
C MET A 311 -9.85 -3.22 -30.11
N GLU A 312 -9.27 -4.33 -30.52
CA GLU A 312 -8.89 -4.59 -31.90
C GLU A 312 -9.23 -6.04 -32.27
N GLY A 313 -9.86 -6.26 -33.42
CA GLY A 313 -10.26 -7.58 -33.91
C GLY A 313 -11.78 -7.73 -33.99
N ALA A 314 -12.37 -8.71 -33.32
CA ALA A 314 -13.80 -8.99 -33.31
C ALA A 314 -14.68 -7.80 -32.91
N ARG A 315 -14.14 -6.87 -32.17
CA ARG A 315 -14.67 -5.54 -31.88
C ARG A 315 -13.58 -4.51 -32.06
N SER A 316 -13.97 -3.26 -32.36
CA SER A 316 -13.03 -2.13 -32.45
C SER A 316 -13.53 -0.97 -31.58
N ALA A 317 -12.65 -0.47 -30.74
CA ALA A 317 -12.87 0.75 -29.96
C ALA A 317 -11.54 1.40 -29.63
N ASP A 318 -11.55 2.73 -29.49
CA ASP A 318 -10.35 3.51 -29.13
C ASP A 318 -10.80 4.75 -28.34
N HIS A 319 -10.46 4.78 -27.07
CA HIS A 319 -10.86 5.84 -26.16
C HIS A 319 -9.70 6.30 -25.28
N LEU A 320 -9.74 7.56 -24.86
CA LEU A 320 -8.82 8.09 -23.85
C LEU A 320 -9.53 8.13 -22.49
N HIS A 321 -8.88 7.61 -21.47
CA HIS A 321 -9.37 7.61 -20.10
C HIS A 321 -8.40 8.33 -19.17
N PRO A 322 -8.87 9.27 -18.34
CA PRO A 322 -8.05 9.85 -17.30
C PRO A 322 -7.75 8.81 -16.22
N LEU A 323 -6.47 8.59 -15.96
CA LEU A 323 -6.04 7.78 -14.82
C LEU A 323 -6.00 8.59 -13.51
N GLY A 324 -6.08 9.93 -13.65
CA GLY A 324 -5.82 10.88 -12.60
C GLY A 324 -4.34 10.88 -12.18
N TYR A 325 -3.73 12.06 -12.08
CA TYR A 325 -2.46 12.18 -11.36
C TYR A 325 -2.74 12.08 -9.86
N ARG A 326 -1.96 11.27 -9.16
CA ARG A 326 -2.11 11.04 -7.73
C ARG A 326 -0.74 11.12 -7.07
N ASP A 327 -0.61 11.98 -6.08
CA ASP A 327 0.55 11.99 -5.20
C ASP A 327 0.50 10.85 -4.18
N GLU A 328 1.60 10.65 -3.47
CA GLU A 328 1.73 9.56 -2.52
C GLU A 328 0.84 9.74 -1.29
N THR A 329 0.55 10.96 -0.89
CA THR A 329 -0.38 11.25 0.21
C THR A 329 -1.81 10.89 -0.16
N TRP A 330 -2.24 11.20 -1.39
CA TRP A 330 -3.54 10.74 -1.87
C TRP A 330 -3.62 9.20 -1.92
N VAL A 331 -2.53 8.54 -2.37
CA VAL A 331 -2.47 7.07 -2.38
C VAL A 331 -2.61 6.53 -0.96
N LEU A 332 -1.88 7.09 0.02
CA LEU A 332 -1.99 6.71 1.42
C LEU A 332 -3.41 6.90 1.95
N THR A 333 -3.99 8.10 1.75
CA THR A 333 -5.36 8.41 2.16
C THR A 333 -6.35 7.39 1.58
N LYS A 334 -6.26 7.10 0.27
CA LYS A 334 -7.14 6.12 -0.38
C LYS A 334 -6.88 4.70 0.09
N THR A 335 -5.65 4.36 0.46
CA THR A 335 -5.33 3.05 1.04
C THR A 335 -5.99 2.87 2.40
N ILE A 336 -6.05 3.95 3.19
CA ILE A 336 -6.71 3.96 4.49
C ILE A 336 -8.23 3.93 4.34
N ASP A 337 -8.79 4.75 3.44
CA ASP A 337 -10.22 4.88 3.21
C ASP A 337 -10.84 3.69 2.47
N SER A 338 -10.01 2.89 1.78
CA SER A 338 -10.52 1.83 0.93
C SER A 338 -11.34 0.82 1.71
N LEU A 339 -12.64 0.81 1.40
CA LEU A 339 -13.56 -0.25 1.83
C LEU A 339 -13.49 -1.48 0.90
N GLU A 340 -12.66 -1.41 -0.16
CA GLU A 340 -12.39 -2.58 -1.00
C GLU A 340 -11.83 -3.68 -0.12
N GLY A 341 -12.58 -4.76 -0.07
CA GLY A 341 -12.41 -5.78 0.93
C GLY A 341 -10.99 -6.36 0.93
N ASP A 342 -10.42 -6.46 2.10
CA ASP A 342 -9.23 -7.23 2.42
C ASP A 342 -9.16 -8.57 1.65
N ARG A 343 -10.29 -9.21 1.41
CA ARG A 343 -10.38 -10.46 0.67
C ARG A 343 -9.83 -10.35 -0.75
N LEU A 344 -10.18 -9.28 -1.51
CA LEU A 344 -9.70 -9.10 -2.88
C LEU A 344 -8.18 -8.93 -2.93
N LEU A 345 -7.64 -8.09 -2.04
CA LEU A 345 -6.20 -7.87 -1.93
C LEU A 345 -5.49 -9.16 -1.48
N ARG A 346 -6.02 -9.83 -0.45
CA ARG A 346 -5.43 -11.05 0.10
C ARG A 346 -5.34 -12.16 -0.94
N GLU A 347 -6.41 -12.40 -1.70
CA GLU A 347 -6.42 -13.37 -2.80
C GLU A 347 -5.42 -12.97 -3.90
N ALA A 348 -5.33 -11.68 -4.26
CA ALA A 348 -4.37 -11.18 -5.24
C ALA A 348 -2.92 -11.35 -4.77
N VAL A 349 -2.61 -11.01 -3.52
CA VAL A 349 -1.29 -11.16 -2.91
C VAL A 349 -0.86 -12.62 -2.87
N LEU A 350 -1.74 -13.52 -2.43
CA LEU A 350 -1.42 -14.95 -2.35
C LEU A 350 -1.17 -15.56 -3.73
N ALA A 351 -1.97 -15.18 -4.73
CA ALA A 351 -1.79 -15.61 -6.11
C ALA A 351 -0.52 -15.04 -6.74
N ALA A 352 -0.21 -13.76 -6.49
CA ALA A 352 1.02 -13.13 -6.95
C ALA A 352 2.27 -13.77 -6.34
N ALA A 353 2.26 -14.04 -5.04
CA ALA A 353 3.36 -14.72 -4.36
C ALA A 353 3.54 -16.17 -4.86
N ALA A 354 2.45 -16.88 -5.13
CA ALA A 354 2.53 -18.21 -5.73
C ALA A 354 3.21 -18.18 -7.10
N TRP A 355 2.90 -17.17 -7.93
CA TRP A 355 3.59 -17.00 -9.23
C TRP A 355 5.05 -16.56 -9.05
N SER A 356 5.35 -15.70 -8.08
CA SER A 356 6.71 -15.22 -7.85
C SER A 356 7.65 -16.30 -7.32
N ALA A 357 7.11 -17.35 -6.71
CA ALA A 357 7.86 -18.49 -6.18
C ALA A 357 8.22 -19.57 -7.22
N LEU A 358 7.68 -19.49 -8.45
CA LEU A 358 7.97 -20.41 -9.57
C LEU A 358 9.27 -20.01 -10.30
#